data_eb830ccdb3599864ee023c3670d0fe11
#
_entry.id   eb830ccdb3599864ee023c3670d0fe11
#
_cell.length_a   1.000
_cell.length_b   1.000
_cell.length_c   1.000
_cell.angle_alpha   90.00
_cell.angle_beta   90.00
_cell.angle_gamma   90.00
#
_symmetry.space_group_name_H-M   'P 1'
#
loop_
_entity.id
_entity.type
_entity.pdbx_description
1 polymer ?
#
loop_
_entity_poly.entity_id
_entity_poly.type
_entity_poly.pdbx_seq_one_letter_code
_entity_poly.pdbx_strand_id
1 'polypeptide(L)'
;MKRALVACENSGVVRDAINQMAGWQVTSCDLLPTDVPGDHHQGDVLEILDDGWDLMVAHPPCTHLAVSGARWFKHKQAEQAEALEFVRVLLGAKIKHIALENPVSIISSRIRKPNQIIQPWQFGHGETKATCLWLKNLPNLYHTDVVEGREQRIHKMPPSPDRWKKRSTTFTGIAKAMANQWCGFIDKGDTYGQEEKTPQLQPSEPADTDYIGGSGIHGGAG
;
A
#
# COMPACT_ATOMS: atom_id res chain seq x y z
N MET A 1 0.99 -22.54 -14.31
CA MET A 1 1.77 -21.36 -13.88
C MET A 1 0.76 -20.28 -13.56
N LYS A 2 0.84 -19.68 -12.38
CA LYS A 2 -0.05 -18.57 -11.98
C LYS A 2 0.49 -17.25 -12.51
N ARG A 3 -0.40 -16.31 -12.77
CA ARG A 3 -0.06 -15.02 -13.36
C ARG A 3 -0.40 -13.88 -12.42
N ALA A 4 0.55 -12.97 -12.20
CA ALA A 4 0.32 -11.76 -11.41
C ALA A 4 0.53 -10.49 -12.24
N LEU A 5 -0.33 -9.52 -12.02
CA LEU A 5 -0.22 -8.15 -12.54
C LEU A 5 0.21 -7.22 -11.40
N VAL A 6 1.28 -6.46 -11.60
CA VAL A 6 1.61 -5.34 -10.72
C VAL A 6 1.26 -4.04 -11.43
N ALA A 7 0.08 -3.52 -11.12
CA ALA A 7 -0.51 -2.38 -11.80
C ALA A 7 0.00 -1.04 -11.25
N CYS A 8 0.32 -0.10 -12.13
CA CYS A 8 0.88 1.22 -11.83
C CYS A 8 2.21 1.13 -11.07
N GLU A 9 3.08 0.24 -11.53
CA GLU A 9 4.43 0.08 -10.98
C GLU A 9 5.48 0.08 -12.09
N ASN A 10 6.33 1.10 -12.12
CA ASN A 10 7.51 1.15 -12.99
C ASN A 10 8.80 0.74 -12.27
N SER A 11 8.80 0.69 -10.93
CA SER A 11 10.01 0.40 -10.14
C SER A 11 10.51 -1.04 -10.25
N GLY A 12 9.61 -1.99 -10.53
CA GLY A 12 9.88 -3.43 -10.57
C GLY A 12 10.04 -4.09 -9.20
N VAL A 13 9.93 -3.37 -8.10
CA VAL A 13 10.22 -3.89 -6.75
C VAL A 13 9.24 -5.00 -6.35
N VAL A 14 7.94 -4.80 -6.56
CA VAL A 14 6.92 -5.81 -6.23
C VAL A 14 6.92 -6.92 -7.29
N ARG A 15 7.04 -6.56 -8.58
CA ARG A 15 7.18 -7.52 -9.67
C ARG A 15 8.31 -8.52 -9.39
N ASP A 16 9.50 -8.01 -9.10
CA ASP A 16 10.68 -8.85 -8.91
C ASP A 16 10.58 -9.71 -7.64
N ALA A 17 9.95 -9.20 -6.59
CA ALA A 17 9.69 -9.99 -5.39
C ALA A 17 8.73 -11.17 -5.67
N ILE A 18 7.65 -10.96 -6.41
CA ILE A 18 6.70 -12.02 -6.77
C ILE A 18 7.35 -12.98 -7.79
N ASN A 19 8.15 -12.49 -8.71
CA ASN A 19 8.83 -13.31 -9.72
C ASN A 19 9.85 -14.31 -9.13
N GLN A 20 10.26 -14.11 -7.88
CA GLN A 20 11.07 -15.09 -7.14
C GLN A 20 10.26 -16.29 -6.62
N MET A 21 8.93 -16.19 -6.64
CA MET A 21 8.06 -17.27 -6.19
C MET A 21 7.93 -18.34 -7.27
N ALA A 22 8.22 -19.59 -6.91
CA ALA A 22 8.14 -20.72 -7.85
C ALA A 22 6.72 -20.88 -8.41
N GLY A 23 6.61 -21.04 -9.72
CA GLY A 23 5.32 -21.25 -10.40
C GLY A 23 4.55 -19.96 -10.73
N TRP A 24 5.13 -18.78 -10.49
CA TRP A 24 4.54 -17.50 -10.82
C TRP A 24 5.22 -16.85 -12.05
N GLN A 25 4.41 -16.21 -12.88
CA GLN A 25 4.82 -15.30 -13.95
C GLN A 25 4.23 -13.92 -13.64
N VAL A 26 5.03 -12.87 -13.71
CA VAL A 26 4.64 -11.55 -13.24
C VAL A 26 4.92 -10.49 -14.29
N THR A 27 3.92 -9.72 -14.63
CA THR A 27 4.03 -8.54 -15.50
C THR A 27 3.74 -7.29 -14.66
N SER A 28 4.64 -6.32 -14.68
CA SER A 28 4.32 -4.97 -14.18
C SER A 28 3.73 -4.12 -15.31
N CYS A 29 2.94 -3.11 -14.96
CA CYS A 29 2.37 -2.16 -15.92
C CYS A 29 2.43 -0.74 -15.38
N ASP A 30 2.89 0.19 -16.21
CA ASP A 30 2.88 1.63 -15.93
C ASP A 30 2.91 2.42 -17.25
N LEU A 31 2.47 3.67 -17.23
CA LEU A 31 2.63 4.58 -18.36
C LEU A 31 4.11 4.92 -18.61
N LEU A 32 4.93 4.83 -17.57
CA LEU A 32 6.37 5.03 -17.64
C LEU A 32 7.10 3.71 -17.97
N PRO A 33 8.28 3.78 -18.60
CA PRO A 33 9.12 2.61 -18.78
C PRO A 33 9.60 2.06 -17.43
N THR A 34 9.87 0.76 -17.39
CA THR A 34 10.39 0.13 -16.16
C THR A 34 11.80 0.61 -15.81
N ASP A 35 12.07 0.76 -14.52
CA ASP A 35 13.38 1.17 -14.00
C ASP A 35 14.43 0.06 -14.07
N VAL A 36 13.99 -1.19 -14.06
CA VAL A 36 14.84 -2.38 -14.04
C VAL A 36 14.33 -3.40 -15.07
N PRO A 37 15.20 -4.20 -15.71
CA PRO A 37 14.79 -5.22 -16.68
C PRO A 37 13.76 -6.19 -16.07
N GLY A 38 12.79 -6.62 -16.89
CA GLY A 38 11.76 -7.57 -16.50
C GLY A 38 10.54 -7.47 -17.40
N ASP A 39 9.57 -8.36 -17.22
CA ASP A 39 8.31 -8.34 -17.96
C ASP A 39 7.49 -7.11 -17.56
N HIS A 40 7.31 -6.19 -18.49
CA HIS A 40 6.68 -4.88 -18.24
C HIS A 40 5.86 -4.43 -19.46
N HIS A 41 4.60 -4.14 -19.23
CA HIS A 41 3.74 -3.48 -20.20
C HIS A 41 3.80 -1.97 -19.99
N GLN A 42 4.42 -1.24 -20.93
CA GLN A 42 4.39 0.21 -20.91
C GLN A 42 3.12 0.72 -21.60
N GLY A 43 2.09 1.05 -20.83
CA GLY A 43 0.79 1.45 -21.34
C GLY A 43 -0.24 1.63 -20.26
N ASP A 44 -1.50 1.79 -20.67
CA ASP A 44 -2.61 1.86 -19.73
C ASP A 44 -2.92 0.45 -19.21
N VAL A 45 -2.98 0.30 -17.89
CA VAL A 45 -3.30 -0.98 -17.26
C VAL A 45 -4.66 -1.52 -17.67
N LEU A 46 -5.59 -0.66 -18.07
CA LEU A 46 -6.90 -1.06 -18.56
C LEU A 46 -6.83 -1.89 -19.84
N GLU A 47 -5.78 -1.77 -20.64
CA GLU A 47 -5.54 -2.56 -21.85
C GLU A 47 -5.31 -4.04 -21.57
N ILE A 48 -4.75 -4.36 -20.39
CA ILE A 48 -4.36 -5.72 -19.99
C ILE A 48 -5.07 -6.22 -18.75
N LEU A 49 -6.03 -5.45 -18.20
CA LEU A 49 -6.68 -5.76 -16.93
C LEU A 49 -7.46 -7.08 -16.98
N ASP A 50 -8.01 -7.44 -18.12
CA ASP A 50 -8.82 -8.65 -18.33
C ASP A 50 -8.05 -9.85 -18.91
N ASP A 51 -6.70 -9.83 -18.93
CA ASP A 51 -5.85 -10.87 -19.53
C ASP A 51 -5.73 -12.17 -18.72
N GLY A 52 -6.58 -12.37 -17.71
CA GLY A 52 -6.66 -13.61 -16.94
C GLY A 52 -5.58 -13.73 -15.85
N TRP A 53 -5.49 -12.74 -14.99
CA TRP A 53 -4.60 -12.70 -13.82
C TRP A 53 -5.18 -13.45 -12.63
N ASP A 54 -4.32 -14.17 -11.90
CA ASP A 54 -4.68 -14.82 -10.62
C ASP A 54 -4.57 -13.83 -9.45
N LEU A 55 -3.62 -12.91 -9.52
CA LEU A 55 -3.34 -11.88 -8.51
C LEU A 55 -3.11 -10.52 -9.19
N MET A 56 -3.64 -9.46 -8.60
CA MET A 56 -3.22 -8.10 -8.91
C MET A 56 -2.76 -7.38 -7.65
N VAL A 57 -1.58 -6.76 -7.72
CA VAL A 57 -1.13 -5.76 -6.74
C VAL A 57 -1.12 -4.41 -7.46
N ALA A 58 -1.94 -3.46 -7.00
CA ALA A 58 -2.14 -2.19 -7.69
C ALA A 58 -1.69 -0.99 -6.84
N HIS A 59 -0.96 -0.07 -7.45
CA HIS A 59 -0.44 1.16 -6.85
C HIS A 59 -0.97 2.41 -7.58
N PRO A 60 -2.31 2.64 -7.59
CA PRO A 60 -2.87 3.76 -8.36
C PRO A 60 -2.30 5.11 -7.88
N PRO A 61 -2.15 6.09 -8.79
CA PRO A 61 -1.61 7.41 -8.46
C PRO A 61 -2.34 8.06 -7.29
N CYS A 62 -1.59 8.48 -6.27
CA CYS A 62 -2.17 9.08 -5.06
C CYS A 62 -2.30 10.61 -5.12
N THR A 63 -1.88 11.26 -6.21
CA THR A 63 -1.76 12.72 -6.35
C THR A 63 -3.05 13.47 -6.02
N HIS A 64 -4.20 12.93 -6.44
CA HIS A 64 -5.51 13.55 -6.22
C HIS A 64 -6.29 12.92 -5.05
N LEU A 65 -5.72 11.88 -4.41
CA LEU A 65 -6.39 11.07 -3.39
C LEU A 65 -5.83 11.26 -1.98
N ALA A 66 -4.50 11.45 -1.85
CA ALA A 66 -3.82 11.48 -0.57
C ALA A 66 -4.21 12.71 0.27
N VAL A 67 -4.52 12.49 1.56
CA VAL A 67 -4.90 13.57 2.49
C VAL A 67 -3.80 14.61 2.71
N SER A 68 -2.56 14.28 2.45
CA SER A 68 -1.44 15.24 2.48
C SER A 68 -1.60 16.38 1.46
N GLY A 69 -2.43 16.19 0.44
CA GLY A 69 -2.80 17.19 -0.56
C GLY A 69 -4.16 17.86 -0.32
N ALA A 70 -4.83 17.61 0.82
CA ALA A 70 -6.23 18.01 1.06
C ALA A 70 -6.52 19.52 0.89
N ARG A 71 -5.54 20.38 1.17
CA ARG A 71 -5.67 21.84 0.96
C ARG A 71 -6.02 22.23 -0.49
N TRP A 72 -5.71 21.37 -1.46
CA TRP A 72 -5.94 21.60 -2.88
C TRP A 72 -7.21 20.94 -3.42
N PHE A 73 -7.92 20.13 -2.60
CA PHE A 73 -9.08 19.35 -3.05
C PHE A 73 -10.20 20.19 -3.66
N LYS A 74 -10.41 21.42 -3.16
CA LYS A 74 -11.45 22.31 -3.69
C LYS A 74 -11.28 22.64 -5.18
N HIS A 75 -10.05 22.62 -5.67
CA HIS A 75 -9.70 23.00 -7.04
C HIS A 75 -9.46 21.81 -7.98
N LYS A 76 -9.62 20.56 -7.47
CA LYS A 76 -9.29 19.34 -8.19
C LYS A 76 -10.41 18.30 -8.07
N GLN A 77 -11.66 18.74 -8.07
CA GLN A 77 -12.79 17.82 -7.87
C GLN A 77 -13.00 16.88 -9.05
N ALA A 78 -12.76 17.34 -10.28
CA ALA A 78 -12.88 16.52 -11.49
C ALA A 78 -11.80 15.43 -11.51
N GLU A 79 -10.54 15.81 -11.35
CA GLU A 79 -9.40 14.88 -11.31
C GLU A 79 -9.52 13.90 -10.13
N GLN A 80 -10.11 14.36 -9.02
CA GLN A 80 -10.38 13.51 -7.87
C GLN A 80 -11.47 12.47 -8.16
N ALA A 81 -12.52 12.85 -8.89
CA ALA A 81 -13.58 11.94 -9.31
C ALA A 81 -13.05 10.87 -10.27
N GLU A 82 -12.22 11.27 -11.25
CA GLU A 82 -11.55 10.35 -12.18
C GLU A 82 -10.62 9.39 -11.45
N ALA A 83 -9.80 9.88 -10.51
CA ALA A 83 -8.92 9.04 -9.72
C ALA A 83 -9.67 8.04 -8.84
N LEU A 84 -10.82 8.43 -8.26
CA LEU A 84 -11.67 7.52 -7.50
C LEU A 84 -12.34 6.48 -8.40
N GLU A 85 -12.76 6.86 -9.61
CA GLU A 85 -13.32 5.92 -10.57
C GLU A 85 -12.28 4.89 -11.02
N PHE A 86 -11.06 5.32 -11.30
CA PHE A 86 -9.96 4.41 -11.61
C PHE A 86 -9.72 3.39 -10.47
N VAL A 87 -9.74 3.85 -9.21
CA VAL A 87 -9.65 2.93 -8.05
C VAL A 87 -10.82 1.94 -8.02
N ARG A 88 -12.06 2.37 -8.35
CA ARG A 88 -13.21 1.46 -8.41
C ARG A 88 -13.05 0.41 -9.50
N VAL A 89 -12.57 0.80 -10.68
CA VAL A 89 -12.29 -0.12 -11.79
C VAL A 89 -11.28 -1.18 -11.37
N LEU A 90 -10.16 -0.78 -10.77
CA LEU A 90 -9.14 -1.73 -10.29
C LEU A 90 -9.69 -2.68 -9.21
N LEU A 91 -10.40 -2.17 -8.20
CA LEU A 91 -10.99 -3.00 -7.14
C LEU A 91 -12.12 -3.91 -7.65
N GLY A 92 -12.82 -3.49 -8.72
CA GLY A 92 -13.90 -4.23 -9.35
C GLY A 92 -13.47 -5.22 -10.43
N ALA A 93 -12.17 -5.26 -10.79
CA ALA A 93 -11.66 -6.14 -11.83
C ALA A 93 -12.03 -7.60 -11.61
N LYS A 94 -12.20 -8.36 -12.73
CA LYS A 94 -12.53 -9.80 -12.73
C LYS A 94 -11.35 -10.68 -12.32
N ILE A 95 -10.51 -10.16 -11.44
CA ILE A 95 -9.36 -10.85 -10.87
C ILE A 95 -9.77 -11.40 -9.50
N LYS A 96 -9.41 -12.65 -9.21
CA LYS A 96 -9.84 -13.30 -7.97
C LYS A 96 -9.23 -12.66 -6.74
N HIS A 97 -7.92 -12.36 -6.79
CA HIS A 97 -7.17 -11.82 -5.67
C HIS A 97 -6.63 -10.43 -6.03
N ILE A 98 -7.01 -9.42 -5.25
CA ILE A 98 -6.57 -8.04 -5.48
C ILE A 98 -6.07 -7.43 -4.18
N ALA A 99 -4.90 -6.81 -4.24
CA ALA A 99 -4.41 -5.88 -3.24
C ALA A 99 -4.22 -4.50 -3.88
N LEU A 100 -4.89 -3.48 -3.38
CA LEU A 100 -4.67 -2.10 -3.79
C LEU A 100 -3.98 -1.37 -2.65
N GLU A 101 -2.85 -0.74 -2.96
CA GLU A 101 -2.03 0.03 -2.04
C GLU A 101 -2.18 1.52 -2.32
N ASN A 102 -2.36 2.32 -1.28
CA ASN A 102 -2.33 3.77 -1.38
C ASN A 102 -2.00 4.36 0.01
N PRO A 103 -1.42 5.57 0.11
CA PRO A 103 -1.30 6.24 1.39
C PRO A 103 -2.67 6.55 2.00
N VAL A 104 -2.70 7.08 3.22
CA VAL A 104 -3.94 7.57 3.84
C VAL A 104 -4.60 8.58 2.89
N SER A 105 -5.81 8.24 2.43
CA SER A 105 -6.45 8.93 1.30
C SER A 105 -7.98 8.97 1.45
N ILE A 106 -8.62 9.73 0.59
CA ILE A 106 -10.09 9.81 0.52
C ILE A 106 -10.75 8.51 0.03
N ILE A 107 -10.01 7.54 -0.47
CA ILE A 107 -10.54 6.20 -0.78
C ILE A 107 -11.29 5.65 0.43
N SER A 108 -10.73 5.86 1.64
CA SER A 108 -11.31 5.38 2.90
C SER A 108 -12.70 5.94 3.20
N SER A 109 -13.02 7.14 2.76
CA SER A 109 -14.32 7.80 2.98
C SER A 109 -15.23 7.77 1.76
N ARG A 110 -14.70 7.58 0.56
CA ARG A 110 -15.46 7.66 -0.69
C ARG A 110 -15.77 6.29 -1.31
N ILE A 111 -14.99 5.25 -0.98
CA ILE A 111 -15.19 3.89 -1.49
C ILE A 111 -15.43 2.94 -0.31
N ARG A 112 -14.38 2.62 0.45
CA ARG A 112 -14.47 1.81 1.67
C ARG A 112 -13.23 1.96 2.54
N LYS A 113 -13.32 1.61 3.82
CA LYS A 113 -12.16 1.55 4.72
C LYS A 113 -11.14 0.53 4.21
N PRO A 114 -9.84 0.77 4.43
CA PRO A 114 -8.82 -0.24 4.13
C PRO A 114 -9.00 -1.46 5.05
N ASN A 115 -8.58 -2.62 4.59
CA ASN A 115 -8.53 -3.83 5.40
C ASN A 115 -7.41 -3.74 6.45
N GLN A 116 -6.31 -3.07 6.09
CA GLN A 116 -5.13 -2.96 6.93
C GLN A 116 -4.38 -1.65 6.66
N ILE A 117 -3.71 -1.13 7.68
CA ILE A 117 -2.71 -0.06 7.55
C ILE A 117 -1.39 -0.63 8.05
N ILE A 118 -0.36 -0.58 7.21
CA ILE A 118 0.98 -1.08 7.51
C ILE A 118 2.00 0.05 7.55
N GLN A 119 3.15 -0.25 8.15
CA GLN A 119 4.29 0.66 8.26
C GLN A 119 5.58 -0.05 7.85
N PRO A 120 6.55 0.64 7.22
CA PRO A 120 7.81 0.03 6.81
C PRO A 120 8.59 -0.60 7.96
N TRP A 121 8.53 -0.04 9.18
CA TRP A 121 9.20 -0.59 10.34
C TRP A 121 8.72 -1.98 10.78
N GLN A 122 7.54 -2.39 10.31
CA GLN A 122 7.01 -3.74 10.52
C GLN A 122 7.64 -4.79 9.58
N PHE A 123 8.42 -4.32 8.60
CA PHE A 123 8.97 -5.11 7.50
C PHE A 123 10.47 -4.80 7.24
N GLY A 124 11.23 -4.50 8.29
CA GLY A 124 12.69 -4.35 8.24
C GLY A 124 13.20 -2.97 7.84
N HIS A 125 12.36 -1.93 7.82
CA HIS A 125 12.78 -0.58 7.45
C HIS A 125 12.42 0.41 8.56
N GLY A 126 13.41 0.99 9.26
CA GLY A 126 13.21 1.89 10.39
C GLY A 126 12.54 3.23 10.06
N GLU A 127 11.48 3.21 9.25
CA GLU A 127 10.79 4.39 8.73
C GLU A 127 9.28 4.34 8.98
N THR A 128 8.66 5.52 8.95
CA THR A 128 7.21 5.68 8.96
C THR A 128 6.71 6.15 7.60
N LYS A 129 5.80 5.38 7.03
CA LYS A 129 5.01 5.71 5.83
C LYS A 129 3.72 4.89 5.92
N ALA A 130 2.68 5.46 6.55
CA ALA A 130 1.40 4.77 6.65
C ALA A 130 0.88 4.40 5.27
N THR A 131 0.75 3.11 5.03
CA THR A 131 0.35 2.51 3.77
C THR A 131 -0.93 1.72 3.99
N CYS A 132 -2.00 2.10 3.31
CA CYS A 132 -3.30 1.46 3.41
C CYS A 132 -3.43 0.37 2.35
N LEU A 133 -3.99 -0.78 2.73
CA LEU A 133 -4.26 -1.92 1.86
C LEU A 133 -5.77 -2.17 1.78
N TRP A 134 -6.29 -2.19 0.56
CA TRP A 134 -7.65 -2.64 0.24
C TRP A 134 -7.55 -4.00 -0.44
N LEU A 135 -8.03 -5.03 0.23
CA LEU A 135 -7.85 -6.43 -0.16
C LEU A 135 -9.16 -7.03 -0.66
N LYS A 136 -9.08 -7.90 -1.68
CA LYS A 136 -10.15 -8.78 -2.17
C LYS A 136 -9.61 -10.20 -2.17
N ASN A 137 -10.22 -11.08 -1.39
CA ASN A 137 -9.84 -12.49 -1.22
C ASN A 137 -8.36 -12.72 -0.87
N LEU A 138 -7.76 -11.80 -0.15
CA LEU A 138 -6.41 -11.89 0.38
C LEU A 138 -6.41 -11.64 1.88
N PRO A 139 -5.54 -12.31 2.63
CA PRO A 139 -5.37 -12.05 4.06
C PRO A 139 -4.61 -10.75 4.32
N ASN A 140 -4.75 -10.24 5.52
CA ASN A 140 -3.87 -9.19 6.03
C ASN A 140 -2.42 -9.69 6.08
N LEU A 141 -1.46 -8.78 5.86
CA LEU A 141 -0.04 -9.11 5.99
C LEU A 141 0.37 -9.21 7.47
N TYR A 142 1.09 -10.26 7.80
CA TYR A 142 1.79 -10.37 9.07
C TYR A 142 3.14 -9.64 9.01
N HIS A 143 3.53 -9.05 10.13
CA HIS A 143 4.85 -8.43 10.27
C HIS A 143 5.94 -9.49 10.09
N THR A 144 7.00 -9.14 9.38
CA THR A 144 8.09 -10.09 9.08
C THR A 144 9.37 -9.77 9.83
N ASP A 145 9.68 -8.49 10.00
CA ASP A 145 10.90 -8.00 10.65
C ASP A 145 10.61 -6.66 11.31
N VAL A 146 10.21 -6.71 12.58
CA VAL A 146 9.87 -5.52 13.36
C VAL A 146 11.15 -4.89 13.90
N VAL A 147 11.53 -3.76 13.33
CA VAL A 147 12.74 -3.03 13.72
C VAL A 147 12.41 -1.81 14.58
N GLU A 148 13.37 -1.40 15.41
CA GLU A 148 13.32 -0.10 16.05
C GLU A 148 13.56 1.02 15.02
N GLY A 149 13.30 2.25 15.39
CA GLY A 149 13.38 3.38 14.47
C GLY A 149 12.04 3.75 13.88
N ARG A 150 11.81 5.05 13.76
CA ARG A 150 10.56 5.63 13.27
C ARG A 150 10.87 6.91 12.50
N GLU A 151 11.89 6.84 11.65
CA GLU A 151 12.33 8.00 10.90
C GLU A 151 11.28 8.45 9.90
N GLN A 152 11.20 9.75 9.69
CA GLN A 152 10.25 10.35 8.74
C GLN A 152 10.95 10.82 7.46
N ARG A 153 11.95 10.09 6.97
CA ARG A 153 12.76 10.48 5.80
C ARG A 153 11.90 10.74 4.57
N ILE A 154 10.91 9.89 4.33
CA ILE A 154 9.99 10.02 3.19
C ILE A 154 9.19 11.34 3.26
N HIS A 155 8.71 11.72 4.45
CA HIS A 155 7.95 12.96 4.64
C HIS A 155 8.84 14.20 4.59
N LYS A 156 10.05 14.12 5.16
CA LYS A 156 11.02 15.22 5.26
C LYS A 156 11.92 15.35 4.03
N MET A 157 11.75 14.51 3.02
CA MET A 157 12.57 14.54 1.81
C MET A 157 12.47 15.91 1.13
N PRO A 158 13.62 16.57 0.85
CA PRO A 158 13.64 17.89 0.20
C PRO A 158 13.10 17.79 -1.22
N PRO A 159 12.65 18.91 -1.81
CA PRO A 159 12.27 18.97 -3.20
C PRO A 159 13.43 18.55 -4.10
N SER A 160 13.15 17.62 -5.03
CA SER A 160 14.09 17.18 -6.07
C SER A 160 13.30 16.63 -7.25
N PRO A 161 13.86 16.56 -8.46
CA PRO A 161 13.20 15.92 -9.62
C PRO A 161 12.74 14.49 -9.32
N ASP A 162 13.52 13.71 -8.56
CA ASP A 162 13.25 12.30 -8.26
C ASP A 162 12.42 12.09 -6.98
N ARG A 163 12.02 13.16 -6.30
CA ARG A 163 11.32 13.07 -5.01
C ARG A 163 10.04 12.25 -5.10
N TRP A 164 9.26 12.45 -6.15
CA TRP A 164 8.00 11.72 -6.37
C TRP A 164 8.27 10.22 -6.49
N LYS A 165 9.27 9.83 -7.28
CA LYS A 165 9.67 8.45 -7.52
C LYS A 165 10.13 7.76 -6.22
N LYS A 166 11.04 8.38 -5.48
CA LYS A 166 11.52 7.86 -4.19
C LYS A 166 10.41 7.70 -3.15
N ARG A 167 9.39 8.55 -3.22
CA ARG A 167 8.24 8.48 -2.31
C ARG A 167 7.21 7.43 -2.72
N SER A 168 7.06 7.14 -4.01
CA SER A 168 6.11 6.15 -4.52
C SER A 168 6.65 4.73 -4.44
N THR A 169 7.94 4.52 -4.58
CA THR A 169 8.56 3.17 -4.53
C THR A 169 8.19 2.41 -3.26
N THR A 170 7.77 1.17 -3.44
CA THR A 170 7.46 0.25 -2.34
C THR A 170 8.73 -0.20 -1.63
N PHE A 171 8.69 -0.30 -0.31
CA PHE A 171 9.80 -0.84 0.48
C PHE A 171 10.00 -2.32 0.21
N THR A 172 11.24 -2.76 0.02
CA THR A 172 11.56 -4.14 -0.36
C THR A 172 11.08 -5.19 0.64
N GLY A 173 11.07 -4.88 1.94
CA GLY A 173 10.52 -5.77 2.96
C GLY A 173 9.01 -5.95 2.83
N ILE A 174 8.27 -4.89 2.49
CA ILE A 174 6.84 -4.96 2.21
C ILE A 174 6.59 -5.80 0.94
N ALA A 175 7.34 -5.57 -0.13
CA ALA A 175 7.21 -6.33 -1.37
C ALA A 175 7.47 -7.83 -1.16
N LYS A 176 8.50 -8.18 -0.38
CA LYS A 176 8.79 -9.57 0.01
C LYS A 176 7.66 -10.18 0.85
N ALA A 177 7.07 -9.41 1.78
CA ALA A 177 5.94 -9.88 2.57
C ALA A 177 4.71 -10.15 1.69
N MET A 178 4.39 -9.25 0.73
CA MET A 178 3.34 -9.43 -0.26
C MET A 178 3.56 -10.72 -1.07
N ALA A 179 4.76 -10.89 -1.62
CA ALA A 179 5.11 -12.07 -2.42
C ALA A 179 4.96 -13.36 -1.61
N ASN A 180 5.65 -13.47 -0.47
CA ASN A 180 5.67 -14.71 0.31
C ASN A 180 4.30 -15.08 0.88
N GLN A 181 3.58 -14.09 1.42
CA GLN A 181 2.33 -14.36 2.14
C GLN A 181 1.14 -14.52 1.18
N TRP A 182 1.01 -13.67 0.17
CA TRP A 182 -0.13 -13.76 -0.75
C TRP A 182 0.04 -14.87 -1.80
N CYS A 183 1.22 -14.99 -2.42
CA CYS A 183 1.46 -16.11 -3.32
C CYS A 183 1.37 -17.44 -2.58
N GLY A 184 1.98 -17.55 -1.40
CA GLY A 184 1.88 -18.75 -0.57
C GLY A 184 0.46 -19.10 -0.15
N PHE A 185 -0.39 -18.11 0.15
CA PHE A 185 -1.81 -18.30 0.43
C PHE A 185 -2.57 -18.86 -0.79
N ILE A 186 -2.37 -18.24 -1.96
CA ILE A 186 -3.00 -18.65 -3.22
C ILE A 186 -2.50 -20.04 -3.66
N ASP A 187 -1.22 -20.35 -3.43
CA ASP A 187 -0.63 -21.68 -3.76
C ASP A 187 -1.21 -22.80 -2.92
N LYS A 188 -1.58 -22.51 -1.67
CA LYS A 188 -2.26 -23.44 -0.75
C LYS A 188 -3.77 -23.53 -0.99
N GLY A 189 -4.31 -22.99 -2.07
CA GLY A 189 -5.73 -23.04 -2.40
C GLY A 189 -6.59 -22.14 -1.52
N ASP A 190 -6.11 -20.94 -1.17
CA ASP A 190 -6.79 -19.93 -0.34
C ASP A 190 -7.00 -20.39 1.12
N THR A 191 -6.15 -21.29 1.61
CA THR A 191 -6.18 -21.76 3.00
C THR A 191 -4.90 -21.40 3.72
N TYR A 192 -4.99 -20.93 4.97
CA TYR A 192 -3.88 -20.98 5.90
C TYR A 192 -3.72 -22.42 6.38
N GLY A 193 -2.51 -22.96 6.34
CA GLY A 193 -2.23 -24.23 7.00
C GLY A 193 -2.63 -24.13 8.48
N GLN A 194 -3.40 -25.12 8.98
CA GLN A 194 -3.91 -25.13 10.36
C GLN A 194 -2.80 -25.27 11.43
N GLU A 195 -1.53 -25.22 11.08
CA GLU A 195 -0.40 -25.51 11.97
C GLU A 195 0.46 -24.29 12.37
N GLU A 196 0.20 -23.07 11.89
CA GLU A 196 0.88 -21.93 12.47
C GLU A 196 0.02 -21.26 13.54
N LYS A 197 0.35 -21.57 14.81
CA LYS A 197 -0.20 -20.89 15.98
C LYS A 197 -0.12 -19.38 15.77
N THR A 198 -1.26 -18.75 15.68
CA THR A 198 -1.41 -17.29 15.70
C THR A 198 -0.52 -16.74 16.83
N PRO A 199 0.46 -15.87 16.55
CA PRO A 199 1.10 -15.12 17.62
C PRO A 199 0.00 -14.31 18.31
N GLN A 200 -0.25 -14.59 19.58
CA GLN A 200 -1.18 -13.82 20.37
C GLN A 200 -0.70 -12.37 20.36
N LEU A 201 -1.48 -11.50 19.74
CA LEU A 201 -1.36 -10.06 19.90
C LEU A 201 -1.49 -9.77 21.40
N GLN A 202 -0.39 -9.38 22.02
CA GLN A 202 -0.49 -8.72 23.32
C GLN A 202 -1.31 -7.44 23.10
N PRO A 203 -2.30 -7.17 23.96
CA PRO A 203 -3.08 -5.94 23.85
C PRO A 203 -2.13 -4.77 23.94
N SER A 204 -2.21 -3.86 22.95
CA SER A 204 -1.54 -2.57 23.01
C SER A 204 -2.00 -1.87 24.29
N GLU A 205 -1.05 -1.50 25.15
CA GLU A 205 -1.32 -0.62 26.28
C GLU A 205 -2.08 0.62 25.80
N PRO A 206 -3.08 1.08 26.57
CA PRO A 206 -3.81 2.29 26.21
C PRO A 206 -2.83 3.47 26.21
N ALA A 207 -2.92 4.28 25.16
CA ALA A 207 -2.18 5.53 25.08
C ALA A 207 -2.53 6.40 26.31
N ASP A 208 -1.53 6.78 27.07
CA ASP A 208 -1.64 7.75 28.17
C ASP A 208 -2.28 9.04 27.63
N THR A 209 -3.51 9.27 28.04
CA THR A 209 -4.24 10.52 27.84
C THR A 209 -3.99 11.41 29.06
N ASP A 210 -2.78 11.86 29.24
CA ASP A 210 -2.50 12.97 30.16
C ASP A 210 -2.35 14.28 29.39
N TYR A 211 -3.49 14.83 29.00
CA TYR A 211 -3.60 16.25 28.70
C TYR A 211 -4.61 16.86 29.68
N ILE A 212 -4.14 17.14 30.89
CA ILE A 212 -4.92 17.92 31.86
C ILE A 212 -4.55 19.38 31.67
N GLY A 213 -5.50 20.12 31.13
CA GLY A 213 -5.49 21.57 31.14
C GLY A 213 -5.63 22.12 32.56
N GLY A 214 -4.62 22.82 33.04
CA GLY A 214 -4.67 23.62 34.23
C GLY A 214 -4.99 25.07 33.91
N SER A 215 -6.25 25.45 33.96
CA SER A 215 -6.68 26.86 34.02
C SER A 215 -6.59 27.33 35.48
N GLY A 216 -5.60 28.13 35.78
CA GLY A 216 -5.50 28.86 37.04
C GLY A 216 -5.88 30.33 36.78
N ILE A 217 -7.13 30.67 37.10
CA ILE A 217 -7.57 32.06 37.30
C ILE A 217 -7.20 32.46 38.72
N HIS A 218 -6.40 33.50 38.89
CA HIS A 218 -6.42 34.28 40.11
C HIS A 218 -6.47 35.76 39.76
N GLY A 219 -7.63 36.33 40.04
CA GLY A 219 -7.82 37.76 40.20
C GLY A 219 -7.20 38.22 41.52
N GLY A 220 -6.76 39.46 41.56
CA GLY A 220 -6.29 40.16 42.76
C GLY A 220 -6.18 41.63 42.42
N ALA A 221 -7.05 42.41 43.04
CA ALA A 221 -7.14 43.82 42.97
C ALA A 221 -5.94 44.54 43.62
N GLY A 222 -5.64 45.73 43.16
CA GLY A 222 -4.69 46.67 43.74
C GLY A 222 -4.49 47.86 42.78
#